data_77365a46e25d8077679fdb2024232285
#
_entry.id   77365a46e25d8077679fdb2024232285
#
_cell.length_a   1.000
_cell.length_b   1.000
_cell.length_c   1.000
_cell.angle_alpha   90.00
_cell.angle_beta   90.00
_cell.angle_gamma   90.00
#
_symmetry.space_group_name_H-M   'P 1'
#
loop_
_entity.id
_entity.type
_entity.pdbx_description
1 polymer ?
#
loop_
_entity_poly.entity_id
_entity_poly.type
_entity_poly.pdbx_seq_one_letter_code
_entity_poly.pdbx_strand_id
1 'polypeptide(L)'
;MEPMNDAMELFRHQRAVRAFSDRAVTDDAIDQILQAAIHGPSGSNTQPWHFIVVRDQAVKDQLSDAYEEGIREAYGDATPARGADRQPLSAAPVLIVPCVDTPPSNRAGFQTGASIYPNIQNLMLAARALGLGTVLTTLHRRRKERVHEILAIPEGIESAAIIPLGWP
;
A
#
# COMPACT_ATOMS: atom_id res chain seq x y z
N MET A 1 -2.42 18.78 2.19
CA MET A 1 -3.13 18.72 0.88
C MET A 1 -4.62 18.95 1.15
N GLU A 2 -5.30 19.78 0.35
CA GLU A 2 -6.72 20.04 0.56
C GLU A 2 -7.59 18.84 0.14
N PRO A 3 -8.69 18.54 0.88
CA PRO A 3 -9.68 17.53 0.48
C PRO A 3 -10.29 17.82 -0.90
N MET A 4 -10.69 16.77 -1.63
CA MET A 4 -11.19 16.88 -3.00
C MET A 4 -12.30 15.86 -3.26
N ASN A 5 -13.47 16.36 -3.70
CA ASN A 5 -14.67 15.53 -3.88
C ASN A 5 -15.11 15.37 -5.36
N ASP A 6 -14.54 16.16 -6.27
CA ASP A 6 -14.78 15.95 -7.70
C ASP A 6 -13.96 14.79 -8.24
N ALA A 7 -14.61 13.79 -8.83
CA ALA A 7 -13.96 12.56 -9.28
C ALA A 7 -12.91 12.82 -10.37
N MET A 8 -13.17 13.72 -11.30
CA MET A 8 -12.20 14.02 -12.38
C MET A 8 -10.97 14.75 -11.85
N GLU A 9 -11.16 15.63 -10.87
CA GLU A 9 -10.06 16.30 -10.19
C GLU A 9 -9.25 15.32 -9.32
N LEU A 10 -9.89 14.35 -8.66
CA LEU A 10 -9.19 13.28 -7.95
C LEU A 10 -8.25 12.51 -8.88
N PHE A 11 -8.73 12.08 -10.04
CA PHE A 11 -7.90 11.37 -11.03
C PHE A 11 -6.73 12.23 -11.53
N ARG A 12 -6.97 13.52 -11.77
CA ARG A 12 -5.95 14.44 -12.26
C ARG A 12 -4.87 14.75 -11.21
N HIS A 13 -5.23 14.75 -9.92
CA HIS A 13 -4.36 15.21 -8.83
C HIS A 13 -3.84 14.09 -7.93
N GLN A 14 -4.24 12.83 -8.14
CA GLN A 14 -3.60 11.71 -7.45
C GLN A 14 -2.12 11.62 -7.86
N ARG A 15 -1.23 11.69 -6.88
CA ARG A 15 0.23 11.60 -7.07
C ARG A 15 0.84 10.77 -5.96
N ALA A 16 1.98 10.17 -6.26
CA ALA A 16 2.79 9.44 -5.29
C ALA A 16 3.40 10.39 -4.27
N VAL A 17 2.93 10.33 -3.02
CA VAL A 17 3.47 11.06 -1.87
C VAL A 17 4.44 10.16 -1.11
N ARG A 18 5.66 10.66 -0.82
CA ARG A 18 6.74 9.90 -0.18
C ARG A 18 7.36 10.62 1.01
N ALA A 19 6.83 11.76 1.38
CA ALA A 19 7.16 12.49 2.60
C ALA A 19 5.87 12.80 3.36
N PHE A 20 5.88 12.56 4.65
CA PHE A 20 4.71 12.66 5.52
C PHE A 20 5.06 13.45 6.78
N SER A 21 4.10 14.19 7.29
CA SER A 21 4.18 14.76 8.63
C SER A 21 3.89 13.68 9.68
N ASP A 22 4.22 13.97 10.93
CA ASP A 22 3.95 13.12 12.09
C ASP A 22 2.48 13.14 12.56
N ARG A 23 1.64 13.93 11.88
CA ARG A 23 0.22 14.06 12.20
C ARG A 23 -0.47 12.71 12.09
N ALA A 24 -1.13 12.30 13.17
CA ALA A 24 -1.85 11.02 13.21
C ALA A 24 -2.99 10.95 12.17
N VAL A 25 -3.18 9.77 11.61
CA VAL A 25 -4.36 9.43 10.79
C VAL A 25 -5.38 8.76 11.70
N THR A 26 -6.61 9.27 11.73
CA THR A 26 -7.68 8.76 12.58
C THR A 26 -8.19 7.40 12.12
N ASP A 27 -8.77 6.61 13.01
CA ASP A 27 -9.39 5.32 12.66
C ASP A 27 -10.57 5.54 11.70
N ASP A 28 -11.38 6.57 11.92
CA ASP A 28 -12.48 6.94 11.02
C ASP A 28 -12.01 7.22 9.57
N ALA A 29 -10.88 7.90 9.40
CA ALA A 29 -10.32 8.12 8.06
C ALA A 29 -9.85 6.81 7.42
N ILE A 30 -9.24 5.90 8.20
CA ILE A 30 -8.82 4.57 7.71
C ILE A 30 -10.05 3.75 7.31
N ASP A 31 -11.09 3.73 8.14
CA ASP A 31 -12.32 3.00 7.85
C ASP A 31 -12.98 3.49 6.56
N GLN A 32 -13.08 4.81 6.36
CA GLN A 32 -13.60 5.39 5.11
C GLN A 32 -12.77 4.97 3.89
N ILE A 33 -11.45 4.96 4.01
CA ILE A 33 -10.52 4.55 2.95
C ILE A 33 -10.68 3.07 2.62
N LEU A 34 -10.78 2.21 3.64
CA LEU A 34 -10.95 0.77 3.45
C LEU A 34 -12.34 0.44 2.89
N GLN A 35 -13.39 1.14 3.34
CA GLN A 35 -14.72 1.02 2.74
C GLN A 35 -14.70 1.37 1.25
N ALA A 36 -14.04 2.44 0.85
CA ALA A 36 -13.90 2.76 -0.57
C ALA A 36 -13.11 1.69 -1.34
N ALA A 37 -12.06 1.14 -0.73
CA ALA A 37 -11.25 0.09 -1.34
C ALA A 37 -12.08 -1.13 -1.75
N ILE A 38 -12.95 -1.65 -0.88
CA ILE A 38 -13.71 -2.88 -1.13
C ILE A 38 -14.80 -2.75 -2.23
N HIS A 39 -15.00 -1.56 -2.79
CA HIS A 39 -15.91 -1.35 -3.92
C HIS A 39 -15.25 -1.59 -5.30
N GLY A 40 -13.99 -2.02 -5.34
CA GLY A 40 -13.37 -2.45 -6.59
C GLY A 40 -13.95 -3.76 -7.12
N PRO A 41 -13.82 -4.06 -8.42
CA PRO A 41 -14.26 -5.31 -9.00
C PRO A 41 -13.37 -6.49 -8.59
N SER A 42 -13.95 -7.70 -8.61
CA SER A 42 -13.19 -8.95 -8.47
C SER A 42 -13.70 -10.04 -9.41
N GLY A 43 -12.83 -10.96 -9.80
CA GLY A 43 -13.21 -12.09 -10.65
C GLY A 43 -14.34 -12.89 -10.01
N SER A 44 -15.45 -13.10 -10.71
CA SER A 44 -16.65 -13.80 -10.23
C SER A 44 -17.21 -13.26 -8.89
N ASN A 45 -16.91 -12.02 -8.57
CA ASN A 45 -17.27 -11.37 -7.30
C ASN A 45 -16.79 -12.15 -6.05
N THR A 46 -15.62 -12.79 -6.14
CA THR A 46 -15.06 -13.59 -5.04
C THR A 46 -14.55 -12.76 -3.87
N GLN A 47 -14.26 -11.46 -4.11
CA GLN A 47 -13.80 -10.51 -3.10
C GLN A 47 -12.61 -11.03 -2.26
N PRO A 48 -11.51 -11.47 -2.89
CA PRO A 48 -10.45 -12.25 -2.26
C PRO A 48 -9.40 -11.37 -1.55
N TRP A 49 -9.75 -10.17 -1.16
CA TRP A 49 -8.83 -9.18 -0.59
C TRP A 49 -8.85 -9.14 0.93
N HIS A 50 -7.70 -8.83 1.50
CA HIS A 50 -7.50 -8.53 2.91
C HIS A 50 -6.67 -7.25 3.01
N PHE A 51 -6.82 -6.50 4.11
CA PHE A 51 -6.03 -5.30 4.35
C PHE A 51 -5.45 -5.35 5.75
N ILE A 52 -4.12 -5.30 5.85
CA ILE A 52 -3.43 -5.20 7.14
C ILE A 52 -3.08 -3.74 7.37
N VAL A 53 -3.53 -3.18 8.49
CA VAL A 53 -3.24 -1.80 8.91
C VAL A 53 -2.15 -1.85 9.96
N VAL A 54 -0.99 -1.26 9.69
CA VAL A 54 0.18 -1.27 10.55
C VAL A 54 0.41 0.13 11.11
N ARG A 55 0.29 0.27 12.44
CA ARG A 55 0.57 1.50 13.19
C ARG A 55 1.77 1.36 14.14
N ASP A 56 2.05 0.13 14.60
CA ASP A 56 3.18 -0.15 15.48
C ASP A 56 4.49 0.25 14.83
N GLN A 57 5.27 1.09 15.52
CA GLN A 57 6.50 1.66 14.95
C GLN A 57 7.56 0.57 14.71
N ALA A 58 7.69 -0.39 15.62
CA ALA A 58 8.70 -1.45 15.47
C ALA A 58 8.38 -2.36 14.27
N VAL A 59 7.10 -2.64 14.02
CA VAL A 59 6.66 -3.38 12.83
C VAL A 59 6.90 -2.57 11.55
N LYS A 60 6.59 -1.26 11.57
CA LYS A 60 6.87 -0.37 10.43
C LYS A 60 8.35 -0.30 10.10
N ASP A 61 9.22 -0.24 11.12
CA ASP A 61 10.66 -0.21 10.93
C ASP A 61 11.17 -1.50 10.28
N GLN A 62 10.72 -2.67 10.73
CA GLN A 62 11.06 -3.96 10.14
C GLN A 62 10.61 -4.06 8.66
N LEU A 63 9.39 -3.58 8.35
CA LEU A 63 8.89 -3.53 6.97
C LEU A 63 9.70 -2.57 6.09
N SER A 64 10.10 -1.42 6.66
CA SER A 64 10.95 -0.44 5.98
C SER A 64 12.31 -1.03 5.64
N ASP A 65 12.94 -1.75 6.58
CA ASP A 65 14.22 -2.42 6.37
C ASP A 65 14.13 -3.47 5.26
N ALA A 66 13.10 -4.32 5.30
CA ALA A 66 12.86 -5.33 4.25
C ALA A 66 12.63 -4.67 2.87
N TYR A 67 11.94 -3.53 2.84
CA TYR A 67 11.73 -2.77 1.62
C TYR A 67 13.03 -2.16 1.08
N GLU A 68 13.86 -1.56 1.94
CA GLU A 68 15.17 -1.00 1.55
C GLU A 68 16.15 -2.09 1.05
N GLU A 69 16.13 -3.28 1.63
CA GLU A 69 16.85 -4.43 1.10
C GLU A 69 16.37 -4.80 -0.31
N GLY A 70 15.06 -4.80 -0.54
CA GLY A 70 14.47 -5.03 -1.86
C GLY A 70 14.89 -3.97 -2.89
N ILE A 71 15.03 -2.71 -2.48
CA ILE A 71 15.57 -1.63 -3.32
C ILE A 71 17.03 -1.90 -3.68
N ARG A 72 17.88 -2.21 -2.69
CA ARG A 72 19.29 -2.50 -2.93
C ARG A 72 19.49 -3.68 -3.88
N GLU A 73 18.68 -4.72 -3.72
CA GLU A 73 18.73 -5.85 -4.64
C GLU A 73 18.30 -5.48 -6.07
N ALA A 74 17.29 -4.62 -6.22
CA ALA A 74 16.75 -4.22 -7.52
C ALA A 74 17.69 -3.30 -8.31
N TYR A 75 18.39 -2.39 -7.61
CA TYR A 75 19.10 -1.27 -8.23
C TYR A 75 20.58 -1.18 -7.84
N GLY A 76 21.09 -2.05 -6.96
CA GLY A 76 22.44 -1.96 -6.41
C GLY A 76 22.66 -0.65 -5.67
N ASP A 77 23.94 -0.22 -5.61
CA ASP A 77 24.31 1.05 -4.97
C ASP A 77 23.89 2.29 -5.81
N ALA A 78 23.57 2.08 -7.09
CA ALA A 78 23.00 3.10 -7.96
C ALA A 78 21.50 3.24 -7.72
N THR A 79 21.09 3.43 -6.47
CA THR A 79 19.67 3.73 -6.15
C THR A 79 19.24 4.94 -6.97
N PRO A 80 18.24 4.82 -7.86
CA PRO A 80 17.79 5.97 -8.61
C PRO A 80 17.46 7.10 -7.65
N ALA A 81 17.89 8.32 -7.95
CA ALA A 81 17.54 9.52 -7.20
C ALA A 81 16.01 9.68 -7.21
N ARG A 82 15.32 8.96 -6.36
CA ARG A 82 13.87 9.03 -6.16
C ARG A 82 13.52 10.21 -5.27
N GLY A 83 13.88 11.42 -5.74
CA GLY A 83 13.66 12.66 -5.02
C GLY A 83 14.55 12.76 -3.75
N ALA A 84 15.20 13.89 -3.55
CA ALA A 84 16.02 14.18 -2.37
C ALA A 84 15.20 14.11 -1.05
N ASP A 85 13.86 14.14 -1.14
CA ASP A 85 12.92 14.23 0.00
C ASP A 85 12.24 12.91 0.33
N ARG A 86 12.71 11.76 -0.19
CA ARG A 86 12.11 10.47 0.13
C ARG A 86 12.44 10.08 1.57
N GLN A 87 11.39 9.95 2.39
CA GLN A 87 11.50 9.35 3.72
C GLN A 87 11.45 7.80 3.65
N PRO A 88 11.96 7.07 4.68
CA PRO A 88 11.75 5.64 4.83
C PRO A 88 10.24 5.33 4.97
N LEU A 89 9.82 4.11 4.64
CA LEU A 89 8.39 3.74 4.77
C LEU A 89 7.88 3.90 6.19
N SER A 90 8.73 3.64 7.19
CA SER A 90 8.39 3.74 8.61
C SER A 90 8.09 5.16 9.09
N ALA A 91 8.47 6.20 8.33
CA ALA A 91 8.12 7.58 8.64
C ALA A 91 6.63 7.90 8.41
N ALA A 92 5.94 7.12 7.59
CA ALA A 92 4.50 7.29 7.42
C ALA A 92 3.75 6.95 8.72
N PRO A 93 2.72 7.72 9.10
CA PRO A 93 1.91 7.41 10.29
C PRO A 93 1.30 6.02 10.25
N VAL A 94 0.90 5.56 9.07
CA VAL A 94 0.27 4.26 8.85
C VAL A 94 0.85 3.60 7.59
N LEU A 95 1.03 2.28 7.63
CA LEU A 95 1.21 1.47 6.43
C LEU A 95 -0.04 0.60 6.24
N ILE A 96 -0.60 0.58 5.03
CA ILE A 96 -1.65 -0.38 4.65
C ILE A 96 -1.01 -1.41 3.73
N VAL A 97 -1.21 -2.69 4.04
CA VAL A 97 -0.70 -3.80 3.23
C VAL A 97 -1.89 -4.56 2.64
N PRO A 98 -2.30 -4.23 1.40
CA PRO A 98 -3.30 -5.01 0.69
C PRO A 98 -2.78 -6.40 0.38
N CYS A 99 -3.55 -7.40 0.74
CA CYS A 99 -3.28 -8.81 0.50
C CYS A 99 -4.41 -9.46 -0.30
N VAL A 100 -4.14 -10.59 -0.92
CA VAL A 100 -5.10 -11.27 -1.77
C VAL A 100 -4.93 -12.79 -1.67
N ASP A 101 -6.03 -13.52 -1.65
CA ASP A 101 -6.01 -14.97 -1.72
C ASP A 101 -5.37 -15.45 -3.04
N THR A 102 -4.49 -16.45 -2.93
CA THR A 102 -3.90 -17.09 -4.10
C THR A 102 -4.52 -18.46 -4.31
N PRO A 103 -5.27 -18.67 -5.40
CA PRO A 103 -5.85 -19.97 -5.66
C PRO A 103 -4.76 -21.02 -5.90
N PRO A 104 -5.00 -22.32 -5.56
CA PRO A 104 -4.04 -23.39 -5.75
C PRO A 104 -3.65 -23.63 -7.22
N SER A 105 -4.44 -23.13 -8.16
CA SER A 105 -4.11 -23.19 -9.60
C SER A 105 -3.07 -22.12 -9.94
N ASN A 106 -2.06 -22.47 -10.71
CA ASN A 106 -0.93 -21.62 -11.17
C ASN A 106 -1.33 -20.36 -11.97
N ARG A 107 -2.59 -19.90 -11.84
CA ARG A 107 -3.15 -18.67 -12.41
C ARG A 107 -3.01 -17.47 -11.47
N ALA A 108 -2.24 -17.58 -10.39
CA ALA A 108 -2.07 -16.60 -9.28
C ALA A 108 -1.33 -15.39 -9.79
N GLY A 109 -1.03 -14.92 -10.70
CA GLY A 109 -0.28 -13.71 -11.08
C GLY A 109 -1.19 -12.58 -11.55
N PHE A 110 -1.38 -12.50 -12.85
CA PHE A 110 -2.09 -11.40 -13.49
C PHE A 110 -3.58 -11.33 -13.11
N GLN A 111 -4.26 -12.48 -13.03
CA GLN A 111 -5.68 -12.53 -12.68
C GLN A 111 -5.96 -12.12 -11.23
N THR A 112 -5.08 -12.53 -10.31
CA THR A 112 -5.14 -12.12 -8.90
C THR A 112 -4.91 -10.61 -8.77
N GLY A 113 -3.95 -10.07 -9.53
CA GLY A 113 -3.70 -8.64 -9.62
C GLY A 113 -4.92 -7.85 -10.08
N ALA A 114 -5.68 -8.36 -11.05
CA ALA A 114 -6.89 -7.71 -11.54
C ALA A 114 -7.99 -7.56 -10.47
N SER A 115 -7.98 -8.38 -9.43
CA SER A 115 -8.92 -8.28 -8.31
C SER A 115 -8.42 -7.40 -7.16
N ILE A 116 -7.12 -7.14 -7.01
CA ILE A 116 -6.59 -6.36 -5.89
C ILE A 116 -6.19 -4.93 -6.29
N TYR A 117 -5.57 -4.72 -7.47
CA TYR A 117 -5.09 -3.39 -7.85
C TYR A 117 -6.19 -2.35 -8.08
N PRO A 118 -7.39 -2.68 -8.61
CA PRO A 118 -8.51 -1.73 -8.62
C PRO A 118 -8.90 -1.26 -7.22
N ASN A 119 -8.88 -2.16 -6.22
CA ASN A 119 -9.17 -1.83 -4.82
C ASN A 119 -8.08 -0.91 -4.23
N ILE A 120 -6.82 -1.16 -4.56
CA ILE A 120 -5.71 -0.28 -4.16
C ILE A 120 -5.87 1.11 -4.78
N GLN A 121 -6.30 1.20 -6.04
CA GLN A 121 -6.55 2.50 -6.66
C GLN A 121 -7.70 3.25 -5.96
N ASN A 122 -8.80 2.57 -5.63
CA ASN A 122 -9.89 3.16 -4.86
C ASN A 122 -9.42 3.66 -3.49
N LEU A 123 -8.61 2.86 -2.78
CA LEU A 123 -7.95 3.24 -1.53
C LEU A 123 -7.18 4.56 -1.67
N MET A 124 -6.32 4.65 -2.68
CA MET A 124 -5.49 5.84 -2.90
C MET A 124 -6.31 7.08 -3.28
N LEU A 125 -7.37 6.91 -4.05
CA LEU A 125 -8.29 8.01 -4.40
C LEU A 125 -9.09 8.48 -3.18
N ALA A 126 -9.58 7.55 -2.35
CA ALA A 126 -10.27 7.87 -1.10
C ALA A 126 -9.35 8.63 -0.13
N ALA A 127 -8.11 8.17 0.03
CA ALA A 127 -7.11 8.88 0.83
C ALA A 127 -6.90 10.32 0.30
N ARG A 128 -6.77 10.48 -1.03
CA ARG A 128 -6.63 11.81 -1.65
C ARG A 128 -7.87 12.68 -1.43
N ALA A 129 -9.08 12.11 -1.48
CA ALA A 129 -10.33 12.83 -1.20
C ALA A 129 -10.35 13.43 0.22
N LEU A 130 -9.77 12.71 1.18
CA LEU A 130 -9.63 13.14 2.57
C LEU A 130 -8.42 14.08 2.81
N GLY A 131 -7.63 14.41 1.77
CA GLY A 131 -6.43 15.24 1.89
C GLY A 131 -5.18 14.50 2.31
N LEU A 132 -5.23 13.16 2.41
CA LEU A 132 -4.10 12.30 2.72
C LEU A 132 -3.28 11.98 1.46
N GLY A 133 -2.01 11.65 1.66
CA GLY A 133 -1.09 11.21 0.63
C GLY A 133 -0.81 9.72 0.73
N THR A 134 -0.56 9.09 -0.42
CA THR A 134 -0.20 7.68 -0.54
C THR A 134 0.78 7.45 -1.67
N VAL A 135 1.46 6.29 -1.65
CA VAL A 135 2.18 5.76 -2.81
C VAL A 135 2.08 4.24 -2.84
N LEU A 136 1.82 3.68 -4.02
CA LEU A 136 1.89 2.24 -4.23
C LEU A 136 3.34 1.80 -4.34
N THR A 137 3.77 0.84 -3.50
CA THR A 137 5.12 0.26 -3.53
C THR A 137 5.05 -1.27 -3.62
N THR A 138 5.97 -1.88 -4.38
CA THR A 138 5.97 -3.33 -4.62
C THR A 138 7.33 -4.00 -4.44
N LEU A 139 8.39 -3.26 -4.12
CA LEU A 139 9.75 -3.82 -3.98
C LEU A 139 9.92 -4.73 -2.76
N HIS A 140 9.00 -4.66 -1.77
CA HIS A 140 8.90 -5.62 -0.68
C HIS A 140 8.76 -7.07 -1.18
N ARG A 141 8.25 -7.29 -2.38
CA ARG A 141 8.09 -8.62 -2.99
C ARG A 141 9.42 -9.34 -3.22
N ARG A 142 10.55 -8.63 -3.23
CA ARG A 142 11.88 -9.21 -3.26
C ARG A 142 12.31 -9.79 -1.91
N ARG A 143 11.59 -9.44 -0.86
CA ARG A 143 11.74 -9.93 0.53
C ARG A 143 10.42 -10.47 1.06
N LYS A 144 9.66 -11.12 0.18
CA LYS A 144 8.30 -11.57 0.44
C LYS A 144 8.22 -12.41 1.71
N GLU A 145 9.05 -13.42 1.84
CA GLU A 145 9.07 -14.34 2.97
C GLU A 145 9.25 -13.58 4.28
N ARG A 146 10.22 -12.66 4.34
CA ARG A 146 10.47 -11.81 5.51
C ARG A 146 9.27 -10.92 5.84
N VAL A 147 8.64 -10.32 4.83
CA VAL A 147 7.44 -9.48 5.04
C VAL A 147 6.28 -10.32 5.55
N HIS A 148 6.11 -11.54 5.03
CA HIS A 148 5.08 -12.46 5.49
C HIS A 148 5.31 -12.92 6.94
N GLU A 149 6.55 -13.18 7.34
CA GLU A 149 6.92 -13.47 8.73
C GLU A 149 6.61 -12.29 9.66
N ILE A 150 7.04 -11.06 9.31
CA ILE A 150 6.79 -9.85 10.10
C ILE A 150 5.30 -9.63 10.35
N LEU A 151 4.48 -9.84 9.33
CA LEU A 151 3.03 -9.58 9.37
C LEU A 151 2.19 -10.80 9.72
N ALA A 152 2.81 -11.96 9.96
CA ALA A 152 2.14 -13.24 10.18
C ALA A 152 1.11 -13.57 9.08
N ILE A 153 1.45 -13.31 7.81
CA ILE A 153 0.58 -13.59 6.66
C ILE A 153 0.57 -15.11 6.43
N PRO A 154 -0.61 -15.75 6.49
CA PRO A 154 -0.71 -17.20 6.33
C PRO A 154 -0.41 -17.67 4.90
N GLU A 155 -0.11 -18.96 4.76
CA GLU A 155 0.02 -19.60 3.44
C GLU A 155 -1.29 -19.45 2.64
N GLY A 156 -1.17 -19.28 1.34
CA GLY A 156 -2.31 -19.05 0.45
C GLY A 156 -2.74 -17.59 0.33
N ILE A 157 -2.09 -16.66 1.05
CA ILE A 157 -2.32 -15.22 0.92
C ILE A 157 -1.03 -14.53 0.46
N GLU A 158 -1.15 -13.60 -0.47
CA GLU A 158 -0.03 -12.80 -1.01
C GLU A 158 -0.19 -11.33 -0.68
N SER A 159 0.90 -10.68 -0.24
CA SER A 159 0.97 -9.22 -0.13
C SER A 159 1.14 -8.60 -1.52
N ALA A 160 0.19 -7.77 -1.96
CA ALA A 160 0.22 -7.13 -3.27
C ALA A 160 1.06 -5.86 -3.30
N ALA A 161 1.00 -5.06 -2.24
CA ALA A 161 1.68 -3.79 -2.11
C ALA A 161 1.93 -3.42 -0.64
N ILE A 162 2.80 -2.43 -0.40
CA ILE A 162 2.82 -1.67 0.86
C ILE A 162 2.48 -0.22 0.49
N ILE A 163 1.46 0.33 1.13
CA ILE A 163 0.93 1.68 0.88
C ILE A 163 1.18 2.54 2.13
N PRO A 164 2.23 3.39 2.14
CA PRO A 164 2.37 4.42 3.15
C PRO A 164 1.18 5.39 3.05
N LEU A 165 0.62 5.78 4.19
CA LEU A 165 -0.53 6.66 4.32
C LEU A 165 -0.25 7.71 5.39
N GLY A 166 -0.44 8.97 5.07
CA GLY A 166 -0.25 10.08 6.00
C GLY A 166 -0.57 11.43 5.38
N TRP A 167 -0.39 12.49 6.18
CA TRP A 167 -0.55 13.87 5.74
C TRP A 167 0.74 14.32 5.04
N PRO A 168 0.67 14.87 3.83
CA PRO A 168 1.83 15.41 3.11
C PRO A 168 2.45 16.62 3.79
#